data_936e4016109f215088687fc35d8e352d
#
_entry.id   936e4016109f215088687fc35d8e352d
#
_cell.length_a   1.000
_cell.length_b   1.000
_cell.length_c   1.000
_cell.angle_alpha   90.00
_cell.angle_beta   90.00
_cell.angle_gamma   90.00
#
_symmetry.space_group_name_H-M   'P 1'
#
loop_
_entity.id
_entity.type
_entity.pdbx_description
1 polymer ?
#
loop_
_entity_poly.entity_id
_entity_poly.type
_entity_poly.pdbx_seq_one_letter_code
_entity_poly.pdbx_strand_id
1 'polypeptide(L)'
;RKIEADKAMSKFQKDTNWLDFHPNPSKPAFTPPPGAVDAHCHVFGPGDDFPYSPKRKYTPCDGPKERLFELRDHLGFERNVIVQASCHGTDNSALINALIHSDGKARGVAVVSPDISDAELAEMHSAGVRGVRFNFVKRLVNPVPPEVLKSVAERIAKLGWHIIIYFEAPDLPEYYDFFASLNTVVVVDHMGRPDCSKQIDGEEFELFLKLLRENDNCWTK
;
A
#
# COMPACT_ATOMS: atom_id res chain seq x y z
N ARG A 1 -33.12 -23.06 -20.85
CA ARG A 1 -32.56 -23.46 -19.54
C ARG A 1 -31.21 -22.72 -19.37
N LYS A 2 -31.22 -21.69 -18.53
CA LYS A 2 -30.00 -21.03 -18.08
C LYS A 2 -29.29 -22.01 -17.16
N ILE A 3 -28.06 -22.37 -17.49
CA ILE A 3 -27.14 -23.08 -16.60
C ILE A 3 -26.66 -22.00 -15.64
N GLU A 4 -27.24 -21.92 -14.45
CA GLU A 4 -26.59 -21.24 -13.31
C GLU A 4 -25.37 -22.10 -12.98
N ALA A 5 -24.18 -21.58 -13.32
CA ALA A 5 -22.96 -22.16 -12.83
C ALA A 5 -22.94 -21.95 -11.31
N ASP A 6 -22.98 -23.04 -10.56
CA ASP A 6 -22.69 -23.05 -9.14
C ASP A 6 -21.35 -22.34 -8.92
N LYS A 7 -21.39 -21.10 -8.47
CA LYS A 7 -20.21 -20.40 -7.99
C LYS A 7 -19.80 -21.14 -6.73
N ALA A 8 -18.74 -21.95 -6.83
CA ALA A 8 -18.10 -22.50 -5.64
C ALA A 8 -17.89 -21.37 -4.64
N MET A 9 -18.34 -21.56 -3.39
CA MET A 9 -18.15 -20.56 -2.34
C MET A 9 -16.63 -20.33 -2.17
N SER A 10 -16.21 -19.07 -2.22
CA SER A 10 -14.82 -18.70 -1.97
C SER A 10 -14.33 -19.28 -0.64
N LYS A 11 -13.07 -19.74 -0.62
CA LYS A 11 -12.40 -20.24 0.59
C LYS A 11 -12.26 -19.16 1.66
N PHE A 12 -12.37 -17.88 1.26
CA PHE A 12 -12.21 -16.73 2.13
C PHE A 12 -13.54 -15.97 2.24
N GLN A 13 -14.06 -15.89 3.47
CA GLN A 13 -15.22 -15.06 3.78
C GLN A 13 -14.72 -13.75 4.37
N LYS A 14 -15.20 -12.62 3.83
CA LYS A 14 -14.88 -11.30 4.37
C LYS A 14 -15.38 -11.16 5.80
N ASP A 15 -14.72 -10.34 6.58
CA ASP A 15 -15.17 -10.00 7.93
C ASP A 15 -16.54 -9.30 7.87
N THR A 16 -17.41 -9.61 8.83
CA THR A 16 -18.79 -9.10 8.85
C THR A 16 -18.86 -7.56 8.90
N ASN A 17 -17.84 -6.92 9.48
CA ASN A 17 -17.75 -5.47 9.58
C ASN A 17 -17.05 -4.80 8.39
N TRP A 18 -16.58 -5.58 7.41
CA TRP A 18 -15.94 -5.04 6.22
C TRP A 18 -16.99 -4.65 5.20
N LEU A 19 -16.99 -3.40 4.79
CA LEU A 19 -17.89 -2.91 3.74
C LEU A 19 -17.40 -3.39 2.37
N ASP A 20 -18.35 -3.70 1.48
CA ASP A 20 -18.04 -3.91 0.07
C ASP A 20 -17.70 -2.57 -0.59
N PHE A 21 -16.95 -2.61 -1.71
CA PHE A 21 -16.78 -1.42 -2.52
C PHE A 21 -18.12 -0.99 -3.13
N HIS A 22 -18.28 0.32 -3.36
CA HIS A 22 -19.51 0.85 -3.94
C HIS A 22 -19.65 0.37 -5.41
N PRO A 23 -20.73 -0.35 -5.77
CA PRO A 23 -20.84 -0.96 -7.10
C PRO A 23 -21.04 0.08 -8.22
N ASN A 24 -21.64 1.22 -7.90
CA ASN A 24 -21.99 2.28 -8.85
C ASN A 24 -21.58 3.65 -8.28
N PRO A 25 -20.30 3.99 -8.26
CA PRO A 25 -19.85 5.28 -7.75
C PRO A 25 -20.35 6.41 -8.64
N SER A 26 -20.70 7.53 -8.02
CA SER A 26 -21.08 8.74 -8.75
C SER A 26 -19.90 9.26 -9.59
N LYS A 27 -20.18 9.79 -10.78
CA LYS A 27 -19.15 10.46 -11.53
C LYS A 27 -18.84 11.81 -10.87
N PRO A 28 -17.55 12.13 -10.60
CA PRO A 28 -17.21 13.42 -10.02
C PRO A 28 -17.52 14.56 -11.01
N ALA A 29 -17.91 15.72 -10.49
CA ALA A 29 -18.08 16.93 -11.29
C ALA A 29 -16.74 17.51 -11.77
N PHE A 30 -15.66 17.16 -11.11
CA PHE A 30 -14.29 17.56 -11.45
C PHE A 30 -13.65 16.51 -12.36
N THR A 31 -12.97 16.95 -13.41
CA THR A 31 -12.14 16.09 -14.25
C THR A 31 -10.67 16.31 -13.88
N PRO A 32 -9.94 15.27 -13.46
CA PRO A 32 -8.53 15.37 -13.20
C PRO A 32 -7.75 15.86 -14.44
N PRO A 33 -6.67 16.62 -14.26
CA PRO A 33 -5.84 17.05 -15.39
C PRO A 33 -5.17 15.84 -16.07
N PRO A 34 -4.76 15.98 -17.35
CA PRO A 34 -3.97 14.96 -18.03
C PRO A 34 -2.73 14.56 -17.21
N GLY A 35 -2.44 13.27 -17.17
CA GLY A 35 -1.34 12.72 -16.38
C GLY A 35 -1.62 12.50 -14.89
N ALA A 36 -2.83 12.79 -14.42
CA ALA A 36 -3.20 12.59 -13.03
C ALA A 36 -3.04 11.12 -12.59
N VAL A 37 -2.57 10.94 -11.37
CA VAL A 37 -2.28 9.63 -10.77
C VAL A 37 -3.08 9.46 -9.49
N ASP A 38 -3.81 8.35 -9.36
CA ASP A 38 -4.26 7.87 -8.06
C ASP A 38 -3.04 7.30 -7.33
N ALA A 39 -2.52 8.05 -6.36
CA ALA A 39 -1.24 7.79 -5.73
C ALA A 39 -1.27 6.74 -4.61
N HIS A 40 -2.46 6.22 -4.25
CA HIS A 40 -2.59 5.16 -3.26
C HIS A 40 -3.90 4.40 -3.40
N CYS A 41 -3.83 3.25 -4.01
CA CYS A 41 -4.95 2.31 -4.11
C CYS A 41 -4.49 0.88 -3.81
N HIS A 42 -5.44 -0.03 -3.70
CA HIS A 42 -5.17 -1.43 -3.40
C HIS A 42 -5.88 -2.35 -4.40
N VAL A 43 -5.36 -3.56 -4.54
CA VAL A 43 -6.10 -4.72 -5.05
C VAL A 43 -6.27 -5.72 -3.91
N PHE A 44 -7.42 -6.41 -3.87
CA PHE A 44 -7.75 -7.42 -2.88
C PHE A 44 -8.19 -8.69 -3.61
N GLY A 45 -7.40 -9.72 -3.55
CA GLY A 45 -7.72 -10.99 -4.17
C GLY A 45 -7.88 -10.95 -5.69
N PRO A 46 -8.78 -11.77 -6.26
CA PRO A 46 -9.68 -12.71 -5.57
C PRO A 46 -8.94 -13.71 -4.69
N GLY A 47 -9.45 -13.95 -3.47
CA GLY A 47 -8.76 -14.79 -2.49
C GLY A 47 -8.52 -16.23 -2.93
N ASP A 48 -9.32 -16.75 -3.87
CA ASP A 48 -9.14 -18.08 -4.42
C ASP A 48 -7.96 -18.18 -5.39
N ASP A 49 -7.62 -17.09 -6.09
CA ASP A 49 -6.50 -17.00 -7.03
C ASP A 49 -5.25 -16.41 -6.36
N PHE A 50 -5.45 -15.43 -5.47
CA PHE A 50 -4.41 -14.70 -4.75
C PHE A 50 -4.68 -14.77 -3.25
N PRO A 51 -4.18 -15.80 -2.55
CA PRO A 51 -4.55 -16.07 -1.17
C PRO A 51 -4.24 -14.92 -0.22
N TYR A 52 -5.14 -14.71 0.73
CA TYR A 52 -4.88 -13.83 1.86
C TYR A 52 -3.95 -14.50 2.87
N SER A 53 -3.05 -13.73 3.46
CA SER A 53 -2.08 -14.23 4.45
C SER A 53 -2.80 -14.92 5.63
N PRO A 54 -2.32 -16.07 6.09
CA PRO A 54 -2.85 -16.71 7.29
C PRO A 54 -2.62 -15.87 8.57
N LYS A 55 -1.66 -14.93 8.52
CA LYS A 55 -1.33 -14.01 9.63
C LYS A 55 -2.09 -12.67 9.55
N ARG A 56 -2.99 -12.50 8.57
CA ARG A 56 -3.77 -11.27 8.42
C ARG A 56 -4.63 -10.98 9.64
N LYS A 57 -4.88 -9.72 9.89
CA LYS A 57 -5.75 -9.26 11.00
C LYS A 57 -7.15 -8.84 10.53
N TYR A 58 -7.42 -8.92 9.23
CA TYR A 58 -8.73 -8.67 8.63
C TYR A 58 -8.84 -9.41 7.30
N THR A 59 -10.07 -9.74 6.91
CA THR A 59 -10.39 -10.30 5.59
C THR A 59 -11.31 -9.33 4.86
N PRO A 60 -10.85 -8.67 3.78
CA PRO A 60 -11.68 -7.74 2.99
C PRO A 60 -12.64 -8.49 2.07
N CYS A 61 -13.53 -7.75 1.41
CA CYS A 61 -14.15 -8.26 0.18
C CYS A 61 -13.09 -8.36 -0.94
N ASP A 62 -13.32 -9.23 -1.90
CA ASP A 62 -12.50 -9.23 -3.11
C ASP A 62 -12.71 -7.91 -3.88
N GLY A 63 -11.59 -7.29 -4.24
CA GLY A 63 -11.53 -6.07 -5.04
C GLY A 63 -10.43 -6.22 -6.10
N PRO A 64 -10.70 -7.00 -7.19
CA PRO A 64 -9.68 -7.37 -8.15
C PRO A 64 -9.26 -6.18 -9.02
N LYS A 65 -8.14 -6.35 -9.73
CA LYS A 65 -7.55 -5.33 -10.61
C LYS A 65 -8.52 -4.75 -11.64
N GLU A 66 -9.43 -5.57 -12.15
CA GLU A 66 -10.45 -5.16 -13.12
C GLU A 66 -11.32 -4.05 -12.55
N ARG A 67 -11.76 -4.21 -11.29
CA ARG A 67 -12.56 -3.19 -10.59
C ARG A 67 -11.77 -1.93 -10.29
N LEU A 68 -10.50 -2.07 -9.93
CA LEU A 68 -9.63 -0.92 -9.73
C LEU A 68 -9.43 -0.13 -11.04
N PHE A 69 -9.21 -0.82 -12.15
CA PHE A 69 -9.01 -0.15 -13.44
C PHE A 69 -10.29 0.52 -13.95
N GLU A 70 -11.46 -0.14 -13.80
CA GLU A 70 -12.76 0.45 -14.08
C GLU A 70 -12.96 1.75 -13.26
N LEU A 71 -12.65 1.72 -11.95
CA LEU A 71 -12.77 2.90 -11.09
C LEU A 71 -11.81 4.02 -11.49
N ARG A 72 -10.55 3.69 -11.79
CA ARG A 72 -9.56 4.64 -12.31
C ARG A 72 -10.09 5.39 -13.53
N ASP A 73 -10.57 4.64 -14.52
CA ASP A 73 -11.05 5.19 -15.78
C ASP A 73 -12.36 5.98 -15.57
N HIS A 74 -13.24 5.50 -14.67
CA HIS A 74 -14.47 6.23 -14.28
C HIS A 74 -14.17 7.59 -13.63
N LEU A 75 -13.16 7.65 -12.76
CA LEU A 75 -12.75 8.87 -12.08
C LEU A 75 -11.90 9.80 -12.97
N GLY A 76 -11.37 9.29 -14.09
CA GLY A 76 -10.56 10.06 -15.04
C GLY A 76 -9.08 10.14 -14.68
N PHE A 77 -8.58 9.27 -13.82
CA PHE A 77 -7.14 9.12 -13.60
C PHE A 77 -6.50 8.33 -14.74
N GLU A 78 -5.29 8.70 -15.12
CA GLU A 78 -4.54 7.97 -16.16
C GLU A 78 -3.73 6.82 -15.58
N ARG A 79 -3.30 6.93 -14.32
CA ARG A 79 -2.35 6.00 -13.69
C ARG A 79 -2.72 5.70 -12.24
N ASN A 80 -2.16 4.58 -11.74
CA ASN A 80 -2.30 4.17 -10.34
C ASN A 80 -0.92 3.93 -9.70
N VAL A 81 -0.83 4.19 -8.39
CA VAL A 81 0.17 3.56 -7.52
C VAL A 81 -0.55 2.53 -6.65
N ILE A 82 -0.33 1.26 -6.96
CA ILE A 82 -0.96 0.15 -6.25
C ILE A 82 -0.06 -0.24 -5.08
N VAL A 83 -0.55 -0.06 -3.88
CA VAL A 83 0.16 -0.39 -2.64
C VAL A 83 -0.31 -1.76 -2.15
N GLN A 84 0.63 -2.61 -1.77
CA GLN A 84 0.31 -3.93 -1.21
C GLN A 84 -0.60 -3.80 0.01
N ALA A 85 -1.72 -4.49 -0.01
CA ALA A 85 -2.65 -4.54 1.12
C ALA A 85 -2.14 -5.47 2.23
N SER A 86 -2.27 -5.06 3.49
CA SER A 86 -1.74 -5.81 4.64
C SER A 86 -2.32 -7.22 4.78
N CYS A 87 -3.54 -7.45 4.27
CA CYS A 87 -4.17 -8.77 4.29
C CYS A 87 -3.48 -9.82 3.41
N HIS A 88 -2.69 -9.42 2.42
CA HIS A 88 -1.88 -10.32 1.62
C HIS A 88 -0.49 -10.59 2.23
N GLY A 89 -0.08 -9.80 3.25
CA GLY A 89 1.25 -9.93 3.85
C GLY A 89 2.35 -9.70 2.81
N THR A 90 3.32 -10.62 2.76
CA THR A 90 4.45 -10.59 1.80
C THR A 90 4.19 -11.33 0.49
N ASP A 91 2.99 -11.87 0.28
CA ASP A 91 2.57 -12.42 -1.01
C ASP A 91 2.10 -11.29 -1.92
N ASN A 92 2.96 -10.83 -2.81
CA ASN A 92 2.68 -9.75 -3.74
C ASN A 92 2.06 -10.21 -5.07
N SER A 93 1.59 -11.45 -5.18
CA SER A 93 1.10 -12.02 -6.44
C SER A 93 -0.08 -11.24 -7.04
N ALA A 94 -1.05 -10.79 -6.22
CA ALA A 94 -2.16 -9.95 -6.69
C ALA A 94 -1.66 -8.59 -7.21
N LEU A 95 -0.73 -7.96 -6.49
CA LEU A 95 -0.09 -6.71 -6.90
C LEU A 95 0.65 -6.88 -8.23
N ILE A 96 1.54 -7.87 -8.33
CA ILE A 96 2.33 -8.15 -9.55
C ILE A 96 1.41 -8.44 -10.74
N ASN A 97 0.37 -9.24 -10.54
CA ASN A 97 -0.62 -9.52 -11.58
C ASN A 97 -1.30 -8.24 -12.08
N ALA A 98 -1.68 -7.34 -11.16
CA ALA A 98 -2.27 -6.06 -11.55
C ALA A 98 -1.28 -5.18 -12.34
N LEU A 99 0.00 -5.13 -11.95
CA LEU A 99 1.02 -4.35 -12.65
C LEU A 99 1.22 -4.85 -14.08
N ILE A 100 1.35 -6.17 -14.27
CA ILE A 100 1.55 -6.80 -15.61
C ILE A 100 0.36 -6.48 -16.53
N HIS A 101 -0.86 -6.46 -16.01
CA HIS A 101 -2.08 -6.21 -16.81
C HIS A 101 -2.51 -4.73 -16.84
N SER A 102 -1.67 -3.82 -16.38
CA SER A 102 -2.00 -2.38 -16.32
C SER A 102 -1.70 -1.60 -17.60
N ASP A 103 -1.16 -2.23 -18.63
CA ASP A 103 -0.64 -1.58 -19.86
C ASP A 103 0.36 -0.45 -19.55
N GLY A 104 1.20 -0.65 -18.52
CA GLY A 104 2.18 0.34 -18.07
C GLY A 104 1.60 1.51 -17.26
N LYS A 105 0.29 1.54 -17.04
CA LYS A 105 -0.42 2.62 -16.32
C LYS A 105 -0.35 2.50 -14.80
N ALA A 106 0.33 1.49 -14.25
CA ALA A 106 0.49 1.35 -12.82
C ALA A 106 1.95 1.17 -12.41
N ARG A 107 2.25 1.56 -11.15
CA ARG A 107 3.46 1.21 -10.42
C ARG A 107 3.08 0.61 -9.08
N GLY A 108 3.95 -0.23 -8.54
CA GLY A 108 3.69 -0.98 -7.33
C GLY A 108 4.54 -0.56 -6.14
N VAL A 109 3.97 -0.69 -4.96
CA VAL A 109 4.67 -0.64 -3.68
C VAL A 109 4.41 -1.96 -2.97
N ALA A 110 5.44 -2.77 -2.82
CA ALA A 110 5.36 -4.11 -2.27
C ALA A 110 5.55 -4.15 -0.75
N VAL A 111 5.15 -5.24 -0.12
CA VAL A 111 5.60 -5.61 1.23
C VAL A 111 6.47 -6.86 1.06
N VAL A 112 7.72 -6.77 1.48
CA VAL A 112 8.68 -7.84 1.27
C VAL A 112 9.14 -8.46 2.60
N SER A 113 9.53 -9.72 2.53
CA SER A 113 10.20 -10.37 3.65
C SER A 113 11.63 -9.82 3.81
N PRO A 114 12.18 -9.73 5.04
CA PRO A 114 13.56 -9.30 5.25
C PRO A 114 14.60 -10.17 4.54
N ASP A 115 14.28 -11.43 4.31
CA ASP A 115 15.12 -12.43 3.64
C ASP A 115 14.88 -12.54 2.13
N ILE A 116 14.08 -11.62 1.54
CA ILE A 116 13.87 -11.56 0.09
C ILE A 116 15.20 -11.54 -0.67
N SER A 117 15.34 -12.31 -1.73
CA SER A 117 16.54 -12.34 -2.56
C SER A 117 16.64 -11.13 -3.50
N ASP A 118 17.86 -10.81 -3.97
CA ASP A 118 18.06 -9.76 -4.98
C ASP A 118 17.43 -10.14 -6.34
N ALA A 119 17.35 -11.43 -6.63
CA ALA A 119 16.66 -11.93 -7.83
C ALA A 119 15.17 -11.63 -7.79
N GLU A 120 14.49 -11.89 -6.67
CA GLU A 120 13.08 -11.56 -6.48
C GLU A 120 12.83 -10.05 -6.55
N LEU A 121 13.72 -9.23 -5.96
CA LEU A 121 13.64 -7.77 -6.09
C LEU A 121 13.77 -7.32 -7.55
N ALA A 122 14.66 -7.93 -8.34
CA ALA A 122 14.84 -7.64 -9.75
C ALA A 122 13.61 -8.04 -10.59
N GLU A 123 12.99 -9.18 -10.30
CA GLU A 123 11.73 -9.61 -10.92
C GLU A 123 10.59 -8.64 -10.62
N MET A 124 10.43 -8.23 -9.35
CA MET A 124 9.45 -7.22 -8.96
C MET A 124 9.70 -5.88 -9.65
N HIS A 125 10.98 -5.46 -9.78
CA HIS A 125 11.34 -4.24 -10.49
C HIS A 125 10.90 -4.31 -11.96
N SER A 126 11.15 -5.43 -12.60
CA SER A 126 10.76 -5.68 -14.00
C SER A 126 9.24 -5.67 -14.19
N ALA A 127 8.49 -6.14 -13.20
CA ALA A 127 7.02 -6.09 -13.19
C ALA A 127 6.44 -4.68 -12.93
N GLY A 128 7.26 -3.72 -12.48
CA GLY A 128 6.81 -2.34 -12.26
C GLY A 128 6.75 -1.89 -10.79
N VAL A 129 7.25 -2.69 -9.85
CA VAL A 129 7.42 -2.26 -8.45
C VAL A 129 8.49 -1.19 -8.36
N ARG A 130 8.23 -0.13 -7.58
CA ARG A 130 9.12 1.02 -7.41
C ARG A 130 9.24 1.45 -5.94
N GLY A 131 8.74 0.66 -5.02
CA GLY A 131 8.88 0.94 -3.59
C GLY A 131 8.48 -0.25 -2.73
N VAL A 132 8.79 -0.13 -1.44
CA VAL A 132 8.33 -1.05 -0.41
C VAL A 132 7.57 -0.30 0.67
N ARG A 133 6.67 -0.99 1.36
CA ARG A 133 5.95 -0.45 2.49
C ARG A 133 6.42 -1.08 3.78
N PHE A 134 6.85 -0.26 4.74
CA PHE A 134 7.10 -0.64 6.12
C PHE A 134 5.88 -0.25 6.96
N ASN A 135 5.18 -1.24 7.47
CA ASN A 135 3.95 -1.04 8.22
C ASN A 135 4.18 -1.28 9.72
N PHE A 136 4.00 -0.23 10.53
CA PHE A 136 4.15 -0.25 11.99
C PHE A 136 2.80 -0.19 12.72
N VAL A 137 1.69 -0.21 11.98
CA VAL A 137 0.34 -0.15 12.56
C VAL A 137 -0.04 -1.49 13.19
N LYS A 138 0.13 -1.60 14.50
CA LYS A 138 0.00 -2.85 15.29
C LYS A 138 -1.36 -3.53 15.17
N ARG A 139 -2.44 -2.75 14.90
CA ARG A 139 -3.78 -3.32 14.66
C ARG A 139 -3.93 -4.01 13.29
N LEU A 140 -3.05 -3.73 12.34
CA LEU A 140 -3.10 -4.28 10.97
C LEU A 140 -2.07 -5.38 10.73
N VAL A 141 -0.92 -5.30 11.39
CA VAL A 141 0.20 -6.22 11.22
C VAL A 141 0.89 -6.51 12.56
N ASN A 142 1.80 -7.46 12.54
CA ASN A 142 2.86 -7.56 13.56
C ASN A 142 4.09 -6.88 12.95
N PRO A 143 4.50 -5.69 13.44
CA PRO A 143 5.59 -4.94 12.84
C PRO A 143 6.90 -5.72 12.86
N VAL A 144 7.66 -5.59 11.78
CA VAL A 144 9.05 -6.06 11.73
C VAL A 144 9.93 -5.02 12.43
N PRO A 145 10.88 -5.43 13.30
CA PRO A 145 11.76 -4.50 13.98
C PRO A 145 12.56 -3.63 13.01
N PRO A 146 12.79 -2.33 13.33
CA PRO A 146 13.51 -1.39 12.47
C PRO A 146 14.89 -1.87 12.03
N GLU A 147 15.64 -2.49 12.94
CA GLU A 147 16.99 -3.01 12.67
C GLU A 147 17.01 -4.10 11.58
N VAL A 148 15.92 -4.88 11.48
CA VAL A 148 15.77 -5.92 10.45
C VAL A 148 15.41 -5.28 9.10
N LEU A 149 14.61 -4.20 9.10
CA LEU A 149 14.20 -3.49 7.89
C LEU A 149 15.33 -2.67 7.24
N LYS A 150 16.37 -2.33 8.01
CA LYS A 150 17.48 -1.52 7.51
C LYS A 150 18.19 -2.17 6.32
N SER A 151 18.42 -3.47 6.35
CA SER A 151 19.06 -4.18 5.24
C SER A 151 18.19 -4.18 3.98
N VAL A 152 16.87 -4.26 4.11
CA VAL A 152 15.93 -4.13 3.00
C VAL A 152 16.01 -2.71 2.43
N ALA A 153 16.00 -1.69 3.29
CA ALA A 153 16.09 -0.28 2.87
C ALA A 153 17.37 0.00 2.05
N GLU A 154 18.52 -0.51 2.48
CA GLU A 154 19.79 -0.36 1.77
C GLU A 154 19.80 -1.06 0.40
N ARG A 155 19.14 -2.20 0.29
CA ARG A 155 19.07 -2.97 -0.97
C ARG A 155 18.14 -2.31 -1.97
N ILE A 156 16.97 -1.88 -1.55
CA ILE A 156 15.99 -1.26 -2.46
C ILE A 156 16.41 0.14 -2.90
N ALA A 157 17.21 0.86 -2.08
CA ALA A 157 17.79 2.13 -2.45
C ALA A 157 18.69 2.02 -3.70
N LYS A 158 19.43 0.90 -3.87
CA LYS A 158 20.24 0.61 -5.05
C LYS A 158 19.41 0.45 -6.32
N LEU A 159 18.13 0.08 -6.18
CA LEU A 159 17.17 -0.01 -7.29
C LEU A 159 16.44 1.32 -7.58
N GLY A 160 16.75 2.37 -6.83
CA GLY A 160 16.04 3.65 -6.90
C GLY A 160 14.60 3.59 -6.39
N TRP A 161 14.29 2.62 -5.53
CA TRP A 161 12.96 2.50 -4.94
C TRP A 161 12.80 3.41 -3.74
N HIS A 162 11.56 3.84 -3.50
CA HIS A 162 11.18 4.58 -2.29
C HIS A 162 10.63 3.66 -1.20
N ILE A 163 10.54 4.18 0.00
CA ILE A 163 9.93 3.51 1.14
C ILE A 163 8.65 4.27 1.51
N ILE A 164 7.52 3.57 1.60
CA ILE A 164 6.33 4.07 2.29
C ILE A 164 6.41 3.63 3.73
N ILE A 165 6.29 4.56 4.68
CA ILE A 165 6.15 4.24 6.11
C ILE A 165 4.73 4.51 6.58
N TYR A 166 4.16 3.54 7.30
CA TYR A 166 2.82 3.63 7.85
C TYR A 166 2.86 3.36 9.35
N PHE A 167 2.51 4.37 10.13
CA PHE A 167 2.50 4.33 11.59
C PHE A 167 1.31 5.12 12.14
N GLU A 168 1.05 5.02 13.42
CA GLU A 168 0.11 5.86 14.15
C GLU A 168 0.90 6.91 14.95
N ALA A 169 0.46 8.16 14.93
CA ALA A 169 1.23 9.30 15.45
C ALA A 169 1.82 9.10 16.87
N PRO A 170 1.14 8.45 17.83
CA PRO A 170 1.72 8.17 19.13
C PRO A 170 2.97 7.27 19.11
N ASP A 171 3.15 6.46 18.04
CA ASP A 171 4.31 5.57 17.91
C ASP A 171 5.52 6.29 17.27
N LEU A 172 5.34 7.50 16.69
CA LEU A 172 6.41 8.22 15.99
C LEU A 172 7.67 8.46 16.84
N PRO A 173 7.60 8.82 18.12
CA PRO A 173 8.80 9.00 18.95
C PRO A 173 9.69 7.76 19.01
N GLU A 174 9.09 6.55 19.00
CA GLU A 174 9.82 5.27 19.02
C GLU A 174 10.61 5.05 17.72
N TYR A 175 10.09 5.52 16.57
CA TYR A 175 10.64 5.23 15.25
C TYR A 175 11.35 6.41 14.58
N TYR A 176 11.35 7.60 15.20
CA TYR A 176 11.83 8.84 14.58
C TYR A 176 13.24 8.70 14.02
N ASP A 177 14.19 8.25 14.84
CA ASP A 177 15.60 8.14 14.44
C ASP A 177 15.79 7.12 13.31
N PHE A 178 15.02 6.03 13.32
CA PHE A 178 15.03 5.07 12.23
C PHE A 178 14.53 5.70 10.93
N PHE A 179 13.39 6.38 10.95
CA PHE A 179 12.84 7.02 9.76
C PHE A 179 13.77 8.10 9.21
N ALA A 180 14.35 8.92 10.06
CA ALA A 180 15.33 9.95 9.70
C ALA A 180 16.64 9.36 9.14
N SER A 181 16.98 8.12 9.48
CA SER A 181 18.20 7.44 9.01
C SER A 181 18.06 6.81 7.62
N LEU A 182 16.86 6.77 7.05
CA LEU A 182 16.62 6.14 5.75
C LEU A 182 17.20 6.98 4.62
N ASN A 183 18.03 6.38 3.79
CA ASN A 183 18.83 7.03 2.75
C ASN A 183 18.21 6.98 1.34
N THR A 184 16.92 6.75 1.25
CA THR A 184 16.14 6.82 0.01
C THR A 184 14.92 7.72 0.21
N VAL A 185 14.15 7.96 -0.85
CA VAL A 185 12.89 8.71 -0.71
C VAL A 185 11.96 7.96 0.24
N VAL A 186 11.47 8.67 1.25
CA VAL A 186 10.50 8.18 2.24
C VAL A 186 9.18 8.89 2.03
N VAL A 187 8.09 8.15 1.99
CA VAL A 187 6.73 8.70 1.89
C VAL A 187 5.92 8.27 3.10
N VAL A 188 5.50 9.23 3.92
CA VAL A 188 4.65 8.97 5.08
C VAL A 188 3.20 8.79 4.63
N ASP A 189 2.61 7.64 4.95
CA ASP A 189 1.20 7.35 4.69
C ASP A 189 0.28 8.18 5.59
N HIS A 190 -0.82 8.69 5.01
CA HIS A 190 -1.94 9.27 5.73
C HIS A 190 -1.53 10.39 6.69
N MET A 191 -0.55 11.22 6.29
CA MET A 191 -0.03 12.36 7.06
C MET A 191 0.43 11.97 8.49
N GLY A 192 0.92 10.73 8.69
CA GLY A 192 1.33 10.23 10.00
C GLY A 192 0.18 9.99 10.98
N ARG A 193 -1.09 10.03 10.51
CA ARG A 193 -2.30 9.77 11.32
C ARG A 193 -2.35 10.61 12.61
N PRO A 194 -2.25 11.93 12.53
CA PRO A 194 -2.34 12.79 13.72
C PRO A 194 -3.73 12.68 14.38
N ASP A 195 -3.79 12.91 15.67
CA ASP A 195 -5.05 13.06 16.39
C ASP A 195 -5.68 14.42 16.06
N CYS A 196 -6.67 14.41 15.15
CA CYS A 196 -7.33 15.63 14.69
C CYS A 196 -8.05 16.39 15.83
N SER A 197 -8.32 15.76 16.98
CA SER A 197 -8.93 16.45 18.14
C SER A 197 -7.95 17.40 18.83
N LYS A 198 -6.65 17.19 18.67
CA LYS A 198 -5.58 18.04 19.21
C LYS A 198 -5.20 19.23 18.33
N GLN A 199 -5.87 19.37 17.17
CA GLN A 199 -5.60 20.40 16.17
C GLN A 199 -4.12 20.35 15.68
N ILE A 200 -3.58 21.52 15.25
CA ILE A 200 -2.21 21.63 14.73
C ILE A 200 -1.14 21.78 15.84
N ASP A 201 -1.56 22.03 17.06
CA ASP A 201 -0.66 22.29 18.19
C ASP A 201 -0.32 21.03 19.00
N GLY A 202 -0.70 19.84 18.49
CA GLY A 202 -0.40 18.57 19.16
C GLY A 202 1.06 18.19 19.03
N GLU A 203 1.70 17.75 20.12
CA GLU A 203 3.12 17.33 20.13
C GLU A 203 3.44 16.27 19.07
N GLU A 204 2.52 15.34 18.82
CA GLU A 204 2.67 14.30 17.80
C GLU A 204 2.71 14.89 16.39
N PHE A 205 1.89 15.90 16.11
CA PHE A 205 1.88 16.57 14.81
C PHE A 205 3.11 17.44 14.63
N GLU A 206 3.56 18.15 15.68
CA GLU A 206 4.83 18.90 15.63
C GLU A 206 6.03 17.98 15.37
N LEU A 207 6.08 16.79 15.98
CA LEU A 207 7.13 15.83 15.72
C LEU A 207 7.09 15.30 14.26
N PHE A 208 5.89 15.08 13.73
CA PHE A 208 5.71 14.73 12.32
C PHE A 208 6.19 15.85 11.38
N LEU A 209 5.83 17.12 11.67
CA LEU A 209 6.31 18.26 10.90
C LEU A 209 7.84 18.41 10.99
N LYS A 210 8.42 18.13 12.15
CA LYS A 210 9.87 18.11 12.34
C LYS A 210 10.52 17.05 11.44
N LEU A 211 9.97 15.85 11.37
CA LEU A 211 10.47 14.80 10.47
C LEU A 211 10.52 15.27 9.02
N LEU A 212 9.47 15.95 8.55
CA LEU A 212 9.40 16.47 7.17
C LEU A 212 10.37 17.64 6.93
N ARG A 213 10.55 18.53 7.92
CA ARG A 213 11.41 19.74 7.78
C ARG A 213 12.89 19.41 7.82
N GLU A 214 13.29 18.42 8.59
CA GLU A 214 14.70 18.07 8.82
C GLU A 214 15.22 17.00 7.83
N ASN A 215 14.36 16.42 7.00
CA ASN A 215 14.73 15.34 6.09
C ASN A 215 14.19 15.62 4.68
N ASP A 216 15.02 16.16 3.83
CA ASP A 216 14.67 16.57 2.45
C ASP A 216 14.16 15.41 1.57
N ASN A 217 14.51 14.17 1.93
CA ASN A 217 14.03 12.97 1.25
C ASN A 217 12.68 12.48 1.77
N CYS A 218 12.08 13.16 2.76
CA CYS A 218 10.81 12.75 3.38
C CYS A 218 9.63 13.53 2.79
N TRP A 219 8.63 12.80 2.34
CA TRP A 219 7.39 13.28 1.75
C TRP A 219 6.19 12.74 2.53
N THR A 220 5.01 13.26 2.26
CA THR A 220 3.77 12.75 2.86
C THR A 220 2.61 12.74 1.86
N LYS A 221 1.63 11.94 2.11
CA LYS A 221 0.36 11.86 1.38
C LYS A 221 -0.80 11.52 2.32
#